data_37f5a003392300f6f129408f05063754
#
_entry.id   37f5a003392300f6f129408f05063754
#
_cell.length_a   1.000
_cell.length_b   1.000
_cell.length_c   1.000
_cell.angle_alpha   90.00
_cell.angle_beta   90.00
_cell.angle_gamma   90.00
#
_symmetry.space_group_name_H-M   'P 1'
#
loop_
_entity.id
_entity.type
_entity.pdbx_description
1 polymer ?
#
loop_
_entity_poly.entity_id
_entity_poly.type
_entity_poly.pdbx_seq_one_letter_code
_entity_poly.pdbx_strand_id
1 'polypeptide(L)'
;MGRIGRLRLIPAKAVIDVHVVKKYGPCPCKECRGTESSPIIQAQGNAKLIPGSRFSNGTLAFFLTSKFVDAQPFYRMEGILSRWGIDTGRSTLCSLAMNAGRAIGDLVQAIRDDLKRSPVIGMDETPV
;
A
#
# COMPACT_ATOMS: atom_id res chain seq x y z
N MET A 1 45.00 3.76 15.28
CA MET A 1 43.86 4.68 15.14
C MET A 1 42.58 3.87 15.34
N GLY A 2 41.96 3.89 16.52
CA GLY A 2 40.74 3.13 16.81
C GLY A 2 39.51 3.86 16.25
N ARG A 3 38.66 3.17 15.45
CA ARG A 3 37.36 3.69 15.00
C ARG A 3 36.31 3.35 16.07
N ILE A 4 35.69 4.36 16.65
CA ILE A 4 34.57 4.19 17.57
C ILE A 4 33.29 4.42 16.75
N GLY A 5 32.56 3.35 16.44
CA GLY A 5 31.25 3.41 15.84
C GLY A 5 30.17 3.69 16.87
N ARG A 6 29.21 4.55 16.58
CA ARG A 6 28.00 4.78 17.40
C ARG A 6 26.77 4.43 16.56
N LEU A 7 25.87 3.62 17.12
CA LEU A 7 24.57 3.37 16.50
C LEU A 7 23.70 4.64 16.60
N ARG A 8 23.24 5.14 15.46
CA ARG A 8 22.29 6.25 15.38
C ARG A 8 21.00 5.77 14.75
N LEU A 9 19.91 5.85 15.49
CA LEU A 9 18.58 5.61 14.96
C LEU A 9 18.03 6.88 14.33
N ILE A 10 17.59 6.80 13.08
CA ILE A 10 16.86 7.88 12.41
C ILE A 10 15.38 7.57 12.56
N PRO A 11 14.59 8.41 13.27
CA PRO A 11 13.15 8.17 13.42
C PRO A 11 12.45 8.12 12.07
N ALA A 12 11.45 7.25 11.96
CA ALA A 12 10.58 7.23 10.79
C ALA A 12 9.81 8.56 10.68
N LYS A 13 9.63 9.03 9.45
CA LYS A 13 8.84 10.22 9.15
C LYS A 13 7.87 9.94 8.02
N ALA A 14 6.69 10.54 8.11
CA ALA A 14 5.71 10.51 7.05
C ALA A 14 6.05 11.55 5.98
N VAL A 15 5.87 11.18 4.72
CA VAL A 15 6.08 12.04 3.56
C VAL A 15 4.85 11.94 2.66
N ILE A 16 4.44 13.06 2.09
CA ILE A 16 3.37 13.10 1.09
C ILE A 16 4.03 13.17 -0.29
N ASP A 17 3.87 12.10 -1.07
CA ASP A 17 4.27 12.07 -2.47
C ASP A 17 3.17 12.66 -3.34
N VAL A 18 3.45 13.78 -3.99
CA VAL A 18 2.50 14.44 -4.90
C VAL A 18 2.77 14.00 -6.33
N HIS A 19 1.87 13.20 -6.90
CA HIS A 19 1.91 12.80 -8.30
C HIS A 19 1.07 13.72 -9.16
N VAL A 20 1.71 14.53 -10.00
CA VAL A 20 1.04 15.41 -10.95
C VAL A 20 0.82 14.68 -12.26
N VAL A 21 -0.44 14.33 -12.57
CA VAL A 21 -0.83 13.70 -13.82
C VAL A 21 -1.34 14.76 -14.79
N LYS A 22 -0.59 14.98 -15.86
CA LYS A 22 -0.99 15.93 -16.91
C LYS A 22 -2.06 15.31 -17.80
N LYS A 23 -3.08 16.11 -18.11
CA LYS A 23 -4.13 15.77 -19.09
C LYS A 23 -3.93 16.65 -20.32
N TYR A 24 -4.00 16.04 -21.49
CA TYR A 24 -3.91 16.72 -22.77
C TYR A 24 -5.26 16.62 -23.45
N GLY A 25 -5.84 17.77 -23.75
CA GLY A 25 -7.09 17.87 -24.52
C GLY A 25 -6.84 18.06 -26.02
N PRO A 26 -7.88 18.01 -26.84
CA PRO A 26 -7.79 18.29 -28.27
C PRO A 26 -7.27 19.70 -28.54
N CYS A 27 -6.51 19.85 -29.62
CA CYS A 27 -5.99 21.15 -30.03
C CYS A 27 -7.15 22.10 -30.46
N PRO A 28 -7.20 23.35 -29.94
CA PRO A 28 -8.23 24.31 -30.32
C PRO A 28 -7.98 24.99 -31.69
N CYS A 29 -6.89 24.66 -32.40
CA CYS A 29 -6.52 25.29 -33.67
C CYS A 29 -7.52 24.96 -34.78
N LYS A 30 -7.66 25.91 -35.73
CA LYS A 30 -8.60 25.77 -36.87
C LYS A 30 -8.25 24.59 -37.79
N GLU A 31 -6.96 24.30 -37.94
CA GLU A 31 -6.45 23.21 -38.78
C GLU A 31 -6.78 21.83 -38.24
N CYS A 32 -6.87 21.67 -36.91
CA CYS A 32 -7.21 20.40 -36.26
C CYS A 32 -8.73 20.19 -36.07
N ARG A 33 -9.58 21.21 -36.38
CA ARG A 33 -11.04 21.12 -36.18
C ARG A 33 -11.75 20.14 -37.11
N GLY A 34 -11.10 19.65 -38.16
CA GLY A 34 -11.66 18.69 -39.10
C GLY A 34 -11.40 17.21 -38.77
N THR A 35 -10.58 16.93 -37.78
CA THR A 35 -10.32 15.57 -37.32
C THR A 35 -11.23 15.28 -36.13
N GLU A 36 -11.96 14.18 -36.21
CA GLU A 36 -12.86 13.69 -35.14
C GLU A 36 -12.25 13.91 -33.75
N SER A 37 -13.08 14.29 -32.78
CA SER A 37 -12.73 14.67 -31.42
C SER A 37 -11.58 13.81 -30.86
N SER A 38 -10.39 14.37 -30.85
CA SER A 38 -9.25 13.70 -30.24
C SER A 38 -9.55 13.42 -28.77
N PRO A 39 -9.46 12.18 -28.31
CA PRO A 39 -9.77 11.85 -26.91
C PRO A 39 -8.82 12.59 -25.96
N ILE A 40 -9.30 12.88 -24.77
CA ILE A 40 -8.43 13.40 -23.70
C ILE A 40 -7.39 12.32 -23.37
N ILE A 41 -6.12 12.64 -23.56
CA ILE A 41 -5.01 11.75 -23.26
C ILE A 41 -4.49 12.07 -21.85
N GLN A 42 -4.46 11.05 -21.02
CA GLN A 42 -3.93 11.15 -19.67
C GLN A 42 -2.96 9.99 -19.43
N ALA A 43 -1.81 10.27 -18.80
CA ALA A 43 -0.91 9.22 -18.35
C ALA A 43 -1.60 8.35 -17.31
N GLN A 44 -1.34 7.06 -17.37
CA GLN A 44 -1.83 6.12 -16.36
C GLN A 44 -1.15 6.43 -15.02
N GLY A 45 -1.93 6.53 -13.96
CA GLY A 45 -1.39 6.73 -12.61
C GLY A 45 -0.63 5.50 -12.10
N ASN A 46 0.15 5.67 -11.03
CA ASN A 46 0.84 4.56 -10.40
C ASN A 46 -0.14 3.47 -9.94
N ALA A 47 0.19 2.22 -10.25
CA ALA A 47 -0.60 1.07 -9.80
C ALA A 47 -0.64 1.01 -8.26
N LYS A 48 -1.83 0.96 -7.71
CA LYS A 48 -2.08 0.80 -6.26
C LYS A 48 -2.75 -0.53 -6.02
N LEU A 49 -2.33 -1.23 -4.98
CA LEU A 49 -2.96 -2.48 -4.56
C LEU A 49 -4.45 -2.25 -4.19
N ILE A 50 -4.74 -1.14 -3.53
CA ILE A 50 -6.11 -0.72 -3.20
C ILE A 50 -6.43 0.54 -4.02
N PRO A 51 -7.30 0.44 -5.04
CA PRO A 51 -7.73 1.59 -5.82
C PRO A 51 -8.37 2.66 -4.93
N GLY A 52 -8.08 3.93 -5.21
CA GLY A 52 -8.61 5.06 -4.44
C GLY A 52 -7.96 5.28 -3.05
N SER A 53 -7.06 4.40 -2.61
CA SER A 53 -6.34 4.59 -1.35
C SER A 53 -5.46 5.85 -1.38
N ARG A 54 -5.47 6.60 -0.27
CA ARG A 54 -4.53 7.71 -0.04
C ARG A 54 -3.14 7.23 0.36
N PHE A 55 -3.02 5.97 0.81
CA PHE A 55 -1.77 5.38 1.25
C PHE A 55 -1.05 4.69 0.08
N SER A 56 0.27 4.82 0.06
CA SER A 56 1.12 4.10 -0.90
C SER A 56 1.17 2.61 -0.56
N ASN A 57 1.58 1.78 -1.53
CA ASN A 57 1.77 0.34 -1.29
C ASN A 57 2.80 0.08 -0.18
N GLY A 58 3.87 0.91 -0.10
CA GLY A 58 4.86 0.82 0.98
C GLY A 58 4.29 1.12 2.36
N THR A 59 3.43 2.14 2.47
CA THR A 59 2.74 2.45 3.72
C THR A 59 1.78 1.33 4.13
N LEU A 60 1.07 0.74 3.17
CA LEU A 60 0.21 -0.41 3.41
C LEU A 60 1.00 -1.62 3.90
N ALA A 61 2.14 -1.93 3.26
CA ALA A 61 3.04 -3.00 3.70
C ALA A 61 3.53 -2.77 5.13
N PHE A 62 3.93 -1.54 5.48
CA PHE A 62 4.29 -1.18 6.85
C PHE A 62 3.16 -1.46 7.85
N PHE A 63 1.92 -1.07 7.54
CA PHE A 63 0.78 -1.33 8.43
C PHE A 63 0.52 -2.82 8.62
N LEU A 64 0.60 -3.62 7.56
CA LEU A 64 0.39 -5.07 7.63
C LEU A 64 1.52 -5.75 8.41
N THR A 65 2.77 -5.38 8.18
CA THR A 65 3.92 -5.91 8.93
C THR A 65 3.79 -5.58 10.41
N SER A 66 3.53 -4.32 10.75
CA SER A 66 3.36 -3.90 12.14
C SER A 66 2.21 -4.65 12.84
N LYS A 67 1.10 -4.91 12.11
CA LYS A 67 -0.05 -5.62 12.67
C LYS A 67 0.21 -7.11 12.86
N PHE A 68 0.75 -7.79 11.86
CA PHE A 68 0.79 -9.26 11.82
C PHE A 68 2.14 -9.84 12.20
N VAL A 69 3.25 -9.14 11.95
CA VAL A 69 4.59 -9.58 12.33
C VAL A 69 4.98 -9.02 13.69
N ASP A 70 4.79 -7.70 13.90
CA ASP A 70 5.15 -7.04 15.16
C ASP A 70 4.03 -7.11 16.23
N ALA A 71 2.93 -7.81 15.94
CA ALA A 71 1.77 -7.99 16.81
C ALA A 71 1.19 -6.68 17.38
N GLN A 72 1.30 -5.56 16.65
CA GLN A 72 0.81 -4.27 17.11
C GLN A 72 -0.70 -4.15 16.88
N PRO A 73 -1.50 -3.87 17.92
CA PRO A 73 -2.92 -3.61 17.74
C PRO A 73 -3.16 -2.24 17.09
N PHE A 74 -4.20 -2.12 16.28
CA PHE A 74 -4.49 -0.90 15.52
C PHE A 74 -4.64 0.36 16.38
N TYR A 75 -5.12 0.25 17.63
CA TYR A 75 -5.22 1.40 18.53
C TYR A 75 -3.84 2.00 18.90
N ARG A 76 -2.81 1.17 19.02
CA ARG A 76 -1.45 1.65 19.24
C ARG A 76 -0.87 2.27 17.97
N MET A 77 -1.17 1.68 16.84
CA MET A 77 -0.74 2.18 15.53
C MET A 77 -1.35 3.57 15.26
N GLU A 78 -2.63 3.78 15.58
CA GLU A 78 -3.30 5.09 15.52
C GLU A 78 -2.52 6.14 16.32
N GLY A 79 -2.13 5.83 17.57
CA GLY A 79 -1.33 6.73 18.40
C GLY A 79 0.10 6.99 17.86
N ILE A 80 0.73 5.99 17.21
CA ILE A 80 2.03 6.16 16.56
C ILE A 80 1.90 7.10 15.36
N LEU A 81 0.91 6.88 14.51
CA LEU A 81 0.65 7.67 13.31
C LEU A 81 0.31 9.13 13.66
N SER A 82 -0.49 9.34 14.70
CA SER A 82 -0.81 10.67 15.20
C SER A 82 0.45 11.46 15.61
N ARG A 83 1.44 10.80 16.25
CA ARG A 83 2.73 11.45 16.57
C ARG A 83 3.56 11.81 15.32
N TRP A 84 3.31 11.16 14.18
CA TRP A 84 3.94 11.49 12.90
C TRP A 84 3.11 12.49 12.08
N GLY A 85 2.02 13.04 12.67
CA GLY A 85 1.15 13.99 12.00
C GLY A 85 0.14 13.35 11.03
N ILE A 86 -0.05 12.02 11.10
CA ILE A 86 -1.02 11.30 10.28
C ILE A 86 -2.27 11.06 11.12
N ASP A 87 -3.35 11.75 10.76
CA ASP A 87 -4.67 11.51 11.35
C ASP A 87 -5.38 10.38 10.61
N THR A 88 -5.42 9.20 11.23
CA THR A 88 -6.02 7.99 10.67
C THR A 88 -6.61 7.13 11.77
N GLY A 89 -7.92 6.97 11.75
CA GLY A 89 -8.65 6.18 12.75
C GLY A 89 -8.51 4.66 12.54
N ARG A 90 -8.75 3.91 13.61
CA ARG A 90 -8.72 2.43 13.63
C ARG A 90 -9.59 1.78 12.55
N SER A 91 -10.77 2.32 12.30
CA SER A 91 -11.69 1.81 11.27
C SER A 91 -11.05 1.84 9.88
N THR A 92 -10.31 2.91 9.56
CA THR A 92 -9.57 3.02 8.30
C THR A 92 -8.47 1.98 8.22
N LEU A 93 -7.69 1.77 9.28
CA LEU A 93 -6.64 0.75 9.33
C LEU A 93 -7.22 -0.67 9.19
N CYS A 94 -8.34 -0.96 9.85
CA CYS A 94 -9.08 -2.21 9.68
C CYS A 94 -9.53 -2.43 8.23
N SER A 95 -10.14 -1.41 7.63
CA SER A 95 -10.63 -1.48 6.24
C SER A 95 -9.49 -1.69 5.25
N LEU A 96 -8.34 -1.03 5.47
CA LEU A 96 -7.13 -1.22 4.66
C LEU A 96 -6.61 -2.66 4.76
N ALA A 97 -6.54 -3.23 5.96
CA ALA A 97 -6.09 -4.61 6.15
C ALA A 97 -7.04 -5.61 5.49
N MET A 98 -8.35 -5.43 5.63
CA MET A 98 -9.35 -6.31 4.98
C MET A 98 -9.26 -6.22 3.44
N ASN A 99 -9.13 -5.01 2.89
CA ASN A 99 -9.02 -4.82 1.45
C ASN A 99 -7.69 -5.37 0.91
N ALA A 100 -6.60 -5.25 1.66
CA ALA A 100 -5.34 -5.89 1.30
C ALA A 100 -5.48 -7.42 1.29
N GLY A 101 -6.11 -8.00 2.30
CA GLY A 101 -6.37 -9.44 2.36
C GLY A 101 -7.18 -9.94 1.15
N ARG A 102 -8.18 -9.16 0.71
CA ARG A 102 -8.95 -9.49 -0.51
C ARG A 102 -8.08 -9.40 -1.77
N ALA A 103 -7.25 -8.36 -1.87
CA ALA A 103 -6.39 -8.15 -3.04
C ALA A 103 -5.31 -9.22 -3.22
N ILE A 104 -4.88 -9.88 -2.13
CA ILE A 104 -3.90 -10.97 -2.17
C ILE A 104 -4.56 -12.36 -2.17
N GLY A 105 -5.88 -12.44 -2.32
CA GLY A 105 -6.64 -13.69 -2.25
C GLY A 105 -6.13 -14.76 -3.21
N ASP A 106 -5.84 -14.38 -4.45
CA ASP A 106 -5.31 -15.30 -5.47
C ASP A 106 -3.94 -15.87 -5.08
N LEU A 107 -3.06 -15.05 -4.48
CA LEU A 107 -1.77 -15.50 -3.95
C LEU A 107 -1.96 -16.51 -2.81
N VAL A 108 -2.88 -16.23 -1.88
CA VAL A 108 -3.21 -17.14 -0.77
C VAL A 108 -3.75 -18.46 -1.31
N GLN A 109 -4.58 -18.41 -2.36
CA GLN A 109 -5.10 -19.64 -2.99
C GLN A 109 -3.97 -20.44 -3.67
N ALA A 110 -3.07 -19.78 -4.38
CA ALA A 110 -1.91 -20.42 -5.01
C ALA A 110 -1.00 -21.12 -3.97
N ILE A 111 -0.71 -20.45 -2.85
CA ILE A 111 0.05 -21.05 -1.74
C ILE A 111 -0.68 -22.27 -1.16
N ARG A 112 -1.99 -22.16 -0.96
CA ARG A 112 -2.81 -23.27 -0.45
C ARG A 112 -2.79 -24.47 -1.39
N ASP A 113 -2.85 -24.24 -2.69
CA ASP A 113 -2.83 -25.31 -3.69
C ASP A 113 -1.45 -25.95 -3.80
N ASP A 114 -0.38 -25.18 -3.60
CA ASP A 114 0.97 -25.72 -3.54
C ASP A 114 1.19 -26.59 -2.29
N LEU A 115 0.75 -26.10 -1.12
CA LEU A 115 0.80 -26.88 0.12
C LEU A 115 0.05 -28.22 0.02
N LYS A 116 -1.11 -28.25 -0.64
CA LYS A 116 -1.88 -29.51 -0.85
C LYS A 116 -1.17 -30.54 -1.73
N ARG A 117 -0.21 -30.11 -2.56
CA ARG A 117 0.62 -31.00 -3.38
C ARG A 117 1.80 -31.60 -2.61
N SER A 118 2.11 -31.05 -1.44
CA SER A 118 3.20 -31.55 -0.60
C SER A 118 2.88 -32.95 -0.04
N PRO A 119 3.85 -33.89 -0.06
CA PRO A 119 3.64 -35.23 0.48
C PRO A 119 3.44 -35.26 1.99
N VAL A 120 3.86 -34.20 2.71
CA VAL A 120 3.69 -34.06 4.16
C VAL A 120 3.24 -32.64 4.46
N ILE A 121 2.18 -32.48 5.24
CA ILE A 121 1.68 -31.20 5.73
C ILE A 121 1.76 -31.22 7.25
N GLY A 122 2.53 -30.29 7.83
CA GLY A 122 2.52 -30.01 9.25
C GLY A 122 1.32 -29.11 9.59
N MET A 123 0.54 -29.50 10.60
CA MET A 123 -0.57 -28.67 11.12
C MET A 123 -0.33 -28.42 12.59
N ASP A 124 -0.54 -27.17 13.01
CA ASP A 124 -0.52 -26.76 14.41
C ASP A 124 -1.89 -26.21 14.78
N GLU A 125 -2.44 -26.66 15.88
CA GLU A 125 -3.73 -26.20 16.39
C GLU A 125 -3.50 -25.06 17.38
N THR A 126 -3.97 -23.87 17.01
CA THR A 126 -4.04 -22.75 17.95
C THR A 126 -5.40 -22.81 18.65
N PRO A 127 -5.48 -22.99 19.98
CA PRO A 127 -6.76 -22.93 20.68
C PRO A 127 -7.40 -21.57 20.51
N VAL A 128 -8.67 -21.53 20.17
CA VAL A 128 -9.48 -20.31 19.98
C VAL A 128 -10.02 -19.82 21.32
#